data_213fd60b72edc2300b504c1791bef3ff
#
_entry.id   213fd60b72edc2300b504c1791bef3ff
#
_cell.length_a   1.000
_cell.length_b   1.000
_cell.length_c   1.000
_cell.angle_alpha   90.00
_cell.angle_beta   90.00
_cell.angle_gamma   90.00
#
_symmetry.space_group_name_H-M   'P 1'
#
loop_
_entity.id
_entity.type
_entity.pdbx_description
1 polymer ?
#
loop_
_entity_poly.entity_id
_entity_poly.type
_entity_poly.pdbx_seq_one_letter_code
_entity_poly.pdbx_strand_id
1 'polypeptide(L)'
;VHSRALLALEARPVCVEVHLANGLPSFTLVGLADTEVKEARERVRSAIQNAGLEFPANKRITVNLAPADLPKDSGRFDLPIALGILAASGQIDGGKLVGYEFAGELSLGGDLRPVRGSLAMSLAIARPAHGTPQVLPRLVLPEGSAQEAALVPQAKVYRAQHLLDVVQQF
;
A
#
# COMPACT_ATOMS: atom_id res chain seq x y z
N VAL A 1 3.51 3.72 6.02
CA VAL A 1 3.62 3.21 4.64
C VAL A 1 2.96 4.20 3.69
N HIS A 2 3.62 4.48 2.58
CA HIS A 2 3.14 5.47 1.62
C HIS A 2 2.50 4.83 0.41
N SER A 3 1.42 5.46 -0.06
CA SER A 3 0.68 5.07 -1.25
C SER A 3 0.10 6.32 -1.93
N ARG A 4 -0.77 6.14 -2.90
CA ARG A 4 -1.48 7.23 -3.55
C ARG A 4 -2.92 6.86 -3.86
N ALA A 5 -3.81 7.84 -3.71
CA ALA A 5 -5.18 7.78 -4.18
C ALA A 5 -5.29 8.49 -5.53
N LEU A 6 -6.25 8.08 -6.35
CA LEU A 6 -6.56 8.77 -7.60
C LEU A 6 -7.71 9.75 -7.35
N LEU A 7 -7.48 11.01 -7.71
CA LEU A 7 -8.52 12.04 -7.76
C LEU A 7 -8.53 12.62 -9.16
N ALA A 8 -9.54 12.28 -9.95
CA ALA A 8 -9.57 12.50 -11.39
C ALA A 8 -8.31 11.88 -12.05
N LEU A 9 -7.45 12.66 -12.69
CA LEU A 9 -6.22 12.19 -13.33
C LEU A 9 -4.98 12.35 -12.46
N GLU A 10 -5.14 12.78 -11.20
CA GLU A 10 -4.03 13.02 -10.29
C GLU A 10 -3.88 11.89 -9.29
N ALA A 11 -2.63 11.51 -9.04
CA ALA A 11 -2.28 10.56 -7.97
C ALA A 11 -1.81 11.36 -6.76
N ARG A 12 -2.63 11.39 -5.70
CA ARG A 12 -2.40 12.16 -4.49
C ARG A 12 -1.79 11.31 -3.39
N PRO A 13 -0.81 11.85 -2.62
CA PRO A 13 -0.17 11.09 -1.56
C PRO A 13 -1.14 10.64 -0.47
N VAL A 14 -0.99 9.39 -0.04
CA VAL A 14 -1.71 8.81 1.10
C VAL A 14 -0.68 8.17 2.03
N CYS A 15 -0.78 8.47 3.31
CA CYS A 15 -0.01 7.77 4.33
C CYS A 15 -0.91 6.73 5.00
N VAL A 16 -0.47 5.49 4.98
CA VAL A 16 -1.16 4.36 5.63
C VAL A 16 -0.52 4.14 6.99
N GLU A 17 -1.26 4.48 8.04
CA GLU A 17 -0.82 4.36 9.42
C GLU A 17 -1.51 3.16 10.06
N VAL A 18 -0.74 2.26 10.67
CA VAL A 18 -1.27 1.06 11.33
C VAL A 18 -0.87 1.08 12.80
N HIS A 19 -1.85 0.90 13.67
CA HIS A 19 -1.66 0.80 15.11
C HIS A 19 -2.25 -0.51 15.63
N LEU A 20 -1.46 -1.22 16.41
CA LEU A 20 -1.89 -2.43 17.12
C LEU A 20 -1.99 -2.12 18.61
N ALA A 21 -3.10 -2.52 19.23
CA ALA A 21 -3.33 -2.33 20.65
C ALA A 21 -3.92 -3.60 21.27
N ASN A 22 -3.77 -3.73 22.59
CA ASN A 22 -4.46 -4.75 23.36
C ASN A 22 -5.93 -4.35 23.54
N GLY A 23 -6.80 -5.34 23.71
CA GLY A 23 -8.22 -5.13 23.91
C GLY A 23 -9.04 -6.14 23.11
N LEU A 24 -10.32 -5.88 22.94
CA LEU A 24 -11.18 -6.73 22.11
C LEU A 24 -10.66 -6.72 20.67
N PRO A 25 -10.42 -7.89 20.07
CA PRO A 25 -9.95 -7.95 18.69
C PRO A 25 -10.87 -7.23 17.72
N SER A 26 -10.29 -6.41 16.86
CA SER A 26 -11.03 -5.67 15.84
C SER A 26 -10.10 -5.31 14.69
N PHE A 27 -10.69 -4.99 13.54
CA PHE A 27 -9.96 -4.50 12.39
C PHE A 27 -10.77 -3.34 11.78
N THR A 28 -10.30 -2.12 12.00
CA THR A 28 -11.01 -0.90 11.63
C THR A 28 -10.17 -0.08 10.64
N LEU A 29 -10.83 0.38 9.56
CA LEU A 29 -10.24 1.31 8.60
C LEU A 29 -10.95 2.66 8.72
N VAL A 30 -10.18 3.74 8.82
CA VAL A 30 -10.67 5.11 8.85
C VAL A 30 -9.92 5.97 7.82
N GLY A 31 -10.48 7.11 7.45
CA GLY A 31 -9.87 8.04 6.49
C GLY A 31 -10.63 8.15 5.18
N LEU A 32 -11.96 8.26 5.22
CA LEU A 32 -12.82 8.43 4.05
C LEU A 32 -12.69 7.27 3.05
N ALA A 33 -12.64 6.04 3.58
CA ALA A 33 -12.56 4.82 2.80
C ALA A 33 -13.94 4.40 2.32
N ASP A 34 -14.06 4.07 1.03
CA ASP A 34 -15.30 3.51 0.48
C ASP A 34 -15.47 2.02 0.84
N THR A 35 -16.55 1.40 0.34
CA THR A 35 -16.84 0.00 0.61
C THR A 35 -15.76 -0.94 0.08
N GLU A 36 -15.23 -0.68 -1.12
CA GLU A 36 -14.18 -1.52 -1.72
C GLU A 36 -12.89 -1.48 -0.89
N VAL A 37 -12.52 -0.31 -0.36
CA VAL A 37 -11.37 -0.20 0.52
C VAL A 37 -11.62 -0.94 1.82
N LYS A 38 -12.84 -0.85 2.38
CA LYS A 38 -13.19 -1.57 3.62
C LYS A 38 -13.16 -3.10 3.44
N GLU A 39 -13.45 -3.60 2.25
CA GLU A 39 -13.32 -5.02 1.92
C GLU A 39 -11.87 -5.51 1.99
N ALA A 40 -10.90 -4.60 1.95
CA ALA A 40 -9.48 -4.93 2.12
C ALA A 40 -9.20 -5.73 3.40
N ARG A 41 -10.01 -5.55 4.45
CA ARG A 41 -9.84 -6.28 5.71
C ARG A 41 -9.78 -7.79 5.50
N GLU A 42 -10.71 -8.34 4.71
CA GLU A 42 -10.74 -9.78 4.43
C GLU A 42 -9.61 -10.22 3.51
N ARG A 43 -9.34 -9.45 2.44
CA ARG A 43 -8.26 -9.78 1.52
C ARG A 43 -6.90 -9.75 2.20
N VAL A 44 -6.63 -8.74 3.00
CA VAL A 44 -5.35 -8.58 3.72
C VAL A 44 -5.17 -9.69 4.75
N ARG A 45 -6.21 -9.99 5.54
CA ARG A 45 -6.15 -11.08 6.51
C ARG A 45 -5.80 -12.41 5.83
N SER A 46 -6.56 -12.77 4.81
CA SER A 46 -6.38 -14.03 4.10
C SER A 46 -5.02 -14.10 3.42
N ALA A 47 -4.59 -13.03 2.77
CA ALA A 47 -3.30 -12.98 2.08
C ALA A 47 -2.13 -13.17 3.04
N ILE A 48 -2.14 -12.52 4.20
CA ILE A 48 -1.10 -12.66 5.22
C ILE A 48 -1.07 -14.10 5.73
N GLN A 49 -2.21 -14.68 6.09
CA GLN A 49 -2.30 -16.04 6.60
C GLN A 49 -1.88 -17.08 5.55
N ASN A 50 -2.36 -16.94 4.32
CA ASN A 50 -2.03 -17.87 3.24
C ASN A 50 -0.59 -17.73 2.74
N ALA A 51 0.07 -16.62 3.01
CA ALA A 51 1.49 -16.45 2.75
C ALA A 51 2.39 -17.07 3.84
N GLY A 52 1.81 -17.67 4.86
CA GLY A 52 2.57 -18.25 5.97
C GLY A 52 3.07 -17.23 6.98
N LEU A 53 2.54 -16.02 6.94
CA LEU A 53 2.85 -14.94 7.88
C LEU A 53 1.78 -14.89 8.98
N GLU A 54 2.08 -14.18 10.07
CA GLU A 54 1.14 -14.08 11.18
C GLU A 54 0.26 -12.85 11.04
N PHE A 55 -1.06 -13.08 11.06
CA PHE A 55 -2.02 -11.99 11.18
C PHE A 55 -2.34 -11.80 12.67
N PRO A 56 -2.21 -10.56 13.21
CA PRO A 56 -2.41 -10.31 14.65
C PRO A 56 -3.89 -10.31 15.02
N ALA A 57 -4.55 -11.48 14.92
CA ALA A 57 -5.98 -11.64 15.12
C ALA A 57 -6.44 -11.36 16.56
N ASN A 58 -5.53 -11.40 17.54
CA ASN A 58 -5.80 -11.13 18.95
C ASN A 58 -5.61 -9.66 19.35
N LYS A 59 -5.39 -8.76 18.40
CA LYS A 59 -5.16 -7.33 18.64
C LYS A 59 -6.27 -6.47 18.08
N ARG A 60 -6.38 -5.26 18.62
CA ARG A 60 -7.13 -4.17 17.97
C ARG A 60 -6.26 -3.58 16.87
N ILE A 61 -6.68 -3.75 15.64
CA ILE A 61 -5.98 -3.19 14.49
C ILE A 61 -6.74 -1.95 14.04
N THR A 62 -6.07 -0.81 14.06
CA THR A 62 -6.60 0.44 13.49
C THR A 62 -5.71 0.87 12.34
N VAL A 63 -6.32 1.04 11.16
CA VAL A 63 -5.66 1.54 9.97
C VAL A 63 -6.24 2.89 9.63
N ASN A 64 -5.40 3.92 9.59
CA ASN A 64 -5.78 5.26 9.17
C ASN A 64 -5.17 5.56 7.80
N LEU A 65 -6.01 5.93 6.85
CA LEU A 65 -5.60 6.34 5.50
C LEU A 65 -5.62 7.89 5.45
N ALA A 66 -4.48 8.50 5.72
CA ALA A 66 -4.35 9.96 5.78
C ALA A 66 -4.00 10.56 4.41
N PRO A 67 -4.51 11.74 4.04
CA PRO A 67 -5.35 12.63 4.84
C PRO A 67 -6.83 12.23 4.84
N ALA A 68 -7.55 12.62 5.88
CA ALA A 68 -8.94 12.22 6.08
C ALA A 68 -9.93 12.87 5.10
N ASP A 69 -9.55 13.97 4.47
CA ASP A 69 -10.39 14.71 3.51
C ASP A 69 -10.24 14.23 2.07
N LEU A 70 -9.32 13.32 1.79
CA LEU A 70 -9.10 12.73 0.47
C LEU A 70 -9.85 11.40 0.36
N PRO A 71 -10.80 11.26 -0.59
CA PRO A 71 -11.48 9.98 -0.79
C PRO A 71 -10.53 8.87 -1.23
N LYS A 72 -10.73 7.67 -0.71
CA LYS A 72 -9.96 6.46 -1.07
C LYS A 72 -10.92 5.42 -1.60
N ASP A 73 -10.58 4.86 -2.75
CA ASP A 73 -11.38 3.85 -3.43
C ASP A 73 -10.53 2.69 -3.94
N SER A 74 -11.19 1.63 -4.37
CA SER A 74 -10.62 0.41 -4.96
C SER A 74 -9.76 -0.43 -3.99
N GLY A 75 -9.24 -1.54 -4.51
CA GLY A 75 -8.39 -2.47 -3.75
C GLY A 75 -6.91 -2.06 -3.68
N ARG A 76 -6.54 -0.91 -4.21
CA ARG A 76 -5.15 -0.48 -4.34
C ARG A 76 -4.39 -0.34 -3.02
N PHE A 77 -5.10 -0.18 -1.91
CA PHE A 77 -4.48 -0.02 -0.59
C PHE A 77 -4.21 -1.34 0.11
N ASP A 78 -4.61 -2.48 -0.45
CA ASP A 78 -4.41 -3.79 0.17
C ASP A 78 -2.93 -4.03 0.51
N LEU A 79 -2.04 -3.84 -0.45
CA LEU A 79 -0.61 -4.05 -0.24
C LEU A 79 -0.03 -3.13 0.84
N PRO A 80 -0.21 -1.81 0.79
CA PRO A 80 0.33 -0.95 1.85
C PRO A 80 -0.30 -1.23 3.22
N ILE A 81 -1.57 -1.62 3.30
CA ILE A 81 -2.19 -2.02 4.56
C ILE A 81 -1.52 -3.28 5.11
N ALA A 82 -1.33 -4.30 4.28
CA ALA A 82 -0.66 -5.53 4.69
C ALA A 82 0.76 -5.25 5.20
N LEU A 83 1.53 -4.44 4.48
CA LEU A 83 2.89 -4.07 4.90
C LEU A 83 2.89 -3.29 6.21
N GLY A 84 1.93 -2.40 6.41
CA GLY A 84 1.76 -1.66 7.65
C GLY A 84 1.48 -2.57 8.85
N ILE A 85 0.63 -3.58 8.69
CA ILE A 85 0.33 -4.58 9.72
C ILE A 85 1.59 -5.41 10.02
N LEU A 86 2.30 -5.86 9.01
CA LEU A 86 3.53 -6.64 9.18
C LEU A 86 4.63 -5.84 9.86
N ALA A 87 4.77 -4.57 9.54
CA ALA A 87 5.71 -3.68 10.20
C ALA A 87 5.32 -3.41 11.66
N ALA A 88 4.04 -3.12 11.92
CA ALA A 88 3.53 -2.87 13.26
C ALA A 88 3.66 -4.08 14.19
N SER A 89 3.57 -5.30 13.63
CA SER A 89 3.74 -6.56 14.37
C SER A 89 5.20 -7.04 14.43
N GLY A 90 6.14 -6.30 13.85
CA GLY A 90 7.57 -6.62 13.90
C GLY A 90 8.02 -7.72 12.95
N GLN A 91 7.19 -8.13 12.00
CA GLN A 91 7.55 -9.18 11.05
C GLN A 91 8.42 -8.68 9.89
N ILE A 92 8.36 -7.39 9.60
CA ILE A 92 9.27 -6.71 8.67
C ILE A 92 9.78 -5.43 9.33
N ASP A 93 10.88 -4.90 8.79
CA ASP A 93 11.46 -3.64 9.29
C ASP A 93 10.77 -2.44 8.63
N GLY A 94 9.92 -1.76 9.38
CA GLY A 94 9.20 -0.57 8.89
C GLY A 94 10.11 0.56 8.43
N GLY A 95 11.32 0.65 8.99
CA GLY A 95 12.31 1.66 8.58
C GLY A 95 12.78 1.47 7.14
N LYS A 96 12.78 0.24 6.64
CA LYS A 96 13.17 -0.07 5.26
C LYS A 96 12.11 0.32 4.24
N LEU A 97 10.87 0.56 4.69
CA LEU A 97 9.78 1.00 3.80
C LEU A 97 9.87 2.48 3.43
N VAL A 98 10.68 3.24 4.16
CA VAL A 98 10.90 4.65 3.90
C VAL A 98 11.54 4.84 2.52
N GLY A 99 11.03 5.80 1.75
CA GLY A 99 11.51 6.04 0.38
C GLY A 99 10.84 5.19 -0.69
N TYR A 100 9.86 4.37 -0.30
CA TYR A 100 9.05 3.58 -1.22
C TYR A 100 7.58 4.01 -1.16
N GLU A 101 6.89 3.87 -2.27
CA GLU A 101 5.44 3.95 -2.34
C GLU A 101 4.90 2.65 -2.92
N PHE A 102 3.79 2.18 -2.37
CA PHE A 102 3.22 0.87 -2.68
C PHE A 102 1.77 1.01 -3.14
N ALA A 103 1.38 0.24 -4.12
CA ALA A 103 -0.02 0.03 -4.47
C ALA A 103 -0.20 -1.39 -5.02
N GLY A 104 -1.31 -2.02 -4.71
CA GLY A 104 -1.63 -3.35 -5.22
C GLY A 104 -2.84 -3.93 -4.53
N GLU A 105 -3.69 -4.59 -5.29
CA GLU A 105 -4.79 -5.37 -4.76
C GLU A 105 -4.30 -6.79 -4.47
N LEU A 106 -4.70 -7.35 -3.35
CA LEU A 106 -4.35 -8.72 -2.96
C LEU A 106 -5.50 -9.68 -3.25
N SER A 107 -5.17 -10.83 -3.86
CA SER A 107 -6.05 -11.97 -3.81
C SER A 107 -6.02 -12.60 -2.41
N LEU A 108 -6.96 -13.48 -2.11
CA LEU A 108 -7.00 -14.18 -0.83
C LEU A 108 -5.75 -15.05 -0.60
N GLY A 109 -5.11 -15.50 -1.67
CA GLY A 109 -3.86 -16.27 -1.61
C GLY A 109 -2.59 -15.42 -1.55
N GLY A 110 -2.71 -14.09 -1.65
CA GLY A 110 -1.57 -13.17 -1.59
C GLY A 110 -1.01 -12.75 -2.94
N ASP A 111 -1.62 -13.15 -4.06
CA ASP A 111 -1.21 -12.68 -5.38
C ASP A 111 -1.53 -11.19 -5.52
N LEU A 112 -0.65 -10.47 -6.22
CA LEU A 112 -0.85 -9.06 -6.51
C LEU A 112 -1.58 -8.89 -7.83
N ARG A 113 -2.72 -8.21 -7.77
CA ARG A 113 -3.55 -7.87 -8.92
C ARG A 113 -3.30 -6.43 -9.34
N PRO A 114 -3.34 -6.14 -10.67
CA PRO A 114 -3.12 -4.79 -11.18
C PRO A 114 -4.06 -3.75 -10.57
N VAL A 115 -3.55 -2.52 -10.51
CA VAL A 115 -4.32 -1.34 -10.08
C VAL A 115 -4.37 -0.32 -11.21
N ARG A 116 -5.40 0.52 -11.20
CA ARG A 116 -5.52 1.61 -12.17
C ARG A 116 -4.63 2.77 -11.77
N GLY A 117 -4.23 3.58 -12.77
CA GLY A 117 -3.56 4.84 -12.53
C GLY A 117 -2.07 4.72 -12.21
N SER A 118 -1.42 3.62 -12.57
CA SER A 118 0.01 3.47 -12.33
C SER A 118 0.85 4.50 -13.08
N LEU A 119 0.46 4.89 -14.28
CA LEU A 119 1.10 5.98 -15.01
C LEU A 119 0.97 7.31 -14.27
N ALA A 120 -0.22 7.62 -13.75
CA ALA A 120 -0.44 8.84 -12.95
C ALA A 120 0.42 8.85 -11.69
N MET A 121 0.63 7.70 -11.05
CA MET A 121 1.53 7.58 -9.89
C MET A 121 2.97 7.90 -10.27
N SER A 122 3.46 7.34 -11.37
CA SER A 122 4.81 7.62 -11.86
C SER A 122 5.01 9.08 -12.23
N LEU A 123 4.04 9.68 -12.90
CA LEU A 123 4.08 11.10 -13.27
C LEU A 123 4.10 12.00 -12.03
N ALA A 124 3.30 11.67 -11.01
CA ALA A 124 3.27 12.43 -9.76
C ALA A 124 4.61 12.39 -9.03
N ILE A 125 5.26 11.24 -8.99
CA ILE A 125 6.57 11.06 -8.38
C ILE A 125 7.66 11.83 -9.15
N ALA A 126 7.61 11.79 -10.48
CA ALA A 126 8.59 12.45 -11.33
C ALA A 126 8.49 13.99 -11.33
N ARG A 127 7.41 14.55 -10.79
CA ARG A 127 7.19 15.99 -10.67
C ARG A 127 7.20 16.42 -9.21
N PRO A 128 8.38 16.48 -8.55
CA PRO A 128 8.44 16.94 -7.16
C PRO A 128 7.98 18.41 -7.09
N ALA A 129 7.14 18.69 -6.12
CA ALA A 129 6.72 20.05 -5.83
C ALA A 129 7.92 20.86 -5.35
N HIS A 130 8.25 21.92 -6.07
CA HIS A 130 9.18 23.00 -5.70
C HIS A 130 10.65 22.67 -5.39
N GLY A 131 11.49 22.85 -6.40
CA GLY A 131 12.79 23.56 -6.27
C GLY A 131 13.95 22.89 -5.55
N THR A 132 13.80 21.79 -4.83
CA THR A 132 14.93 21.07 -4.21
C THR A 132 15.10 19.70 -4.85
N PRO A 133 16.35 19.30 -5.17
CA PRO A 133 16.60 17.94 -5.63
C PRO A 133 16.32 16.96 -4.50
N GLN A 134 15.12 16.41 -4.47
CA GLN A 134 14.74 15.35 -3.56
C GLN A 134 15.04 13.99 -4.20
N VAL A 135 15.49 13.04 -3.39
CA VAL A 135 15.55 11.65 -3.81
C VAL A 135 14.10 11.22 -4.06
N LEU A 136 13.79 10.84 -5.31
CA LEU A 136 12.46 10.42 -5.67
C LEU A 136 12.11 9.10 -4.99
N PRO A 137 10.88 8.92 -4.49
CA PRO A 137 10.46 7.63 -3.97
C PRO A 137 10.47 6.57 -5.09
N ARG A 138 10.66 5.32 -4.67
CA ARG A 138 10.60 4.16 -5.56
C ARG A 138 9.22 3.56 -5.47
N LEU A 139 8.67 3.15 -6.61
CA LEU A 139 7.36 2.50 -6.68
C LEU A 139 7.50 0.99 -6.65
N VAL A 140 6.67 0.34 -5.85
CA VAL A 140 6.46 -1.11 -5.87
C VAL A 140 5.03 -1.38 -6.29
N LEU A 141 4.85 -2.04 -7.42
CA LEU A 141 3.56 -2.24 -8.06
C LEU A 141 3.39 -3.70 -8.51
N PRO A 142 2.14 -4.16 -8.68
CA PRO A 142 1.88 -5.43 -9.34
C PRO A 142 2.51 -5.45 -10.75
N GLU A 143 2.93 -6.62 -11.20
CA GLU A 143 3.64 -6.77 -12.46
C GLU A 143 2.91 -6.12 -13.63
N GLY A 144 1.60 -6.34 -13.75
CA GLY A 144 0.80 -5.77 -14.84
C GLY A 144 0.72 -4.24 -14.81
N SER A 145 0.81 -3.62 -13.62
CA SER A 145 0.80 -2.17 -13.45
C SER A 145 2.19 -1.56 -13.64
N ALA A 146 3.24 -2.31 -13.31
CA ALA A 146 4.62 -1.82 -13.35
C ALA A 146 5.06 -1.47 -14.76
N GLN A 147 4.60 -2.19 -15.77
CA GLN A 147 4.94 -1.92 -17.17
C GLN A 147 4.49 -0.52 -17.61
N GLU A 148 3.27 -0.15 -17.28
CA GLU A 148 2.73 1.17 -17.58
C GLU A 148 3.45 2.28 -16.80
N ALA A 149 3.69 2.05 -15.51
CA ALA A 149 4.41 3.00 -14.66
C ALA A 149 5.84 3.25 -15.16
N ALA A 150 6.50 2.22 -15.68
CA ALA A 150 7.87 2.29 -16.18
C ALA A 150 8.03 3.11 -17.46
N LEU A 151 6.94 3.55 -18.10
CA LEU A 151 6.99 4.46 -19.25
C LEU A 151 7.51 5.85 -18.89
N VAL A 152 7.54 6.20 -17.61
CA VAL A 152 8.10 7.46 -17.11
C VAL A 152 9.58 7.22 -16.78
N PRO A 153 10.55 7.80 -17.54
CA PRO A 153 11.98 7.45 -17.39
C PRO A 153 12.56 7.79 -16.01
N GLN A 154 12.03 8.82 -15.34
CA GLN A 154 12.53 9.26 -14.04
C GLN A 154 12.03 8.38 -12.88
N ALA A 155 10.98 7.62 -13.08
CA ALA A 155 10.39 6.77 -12.04
C ALA A 155 11.15 5.45 -11.93
N LYS A 156 11.58 5.10 -10.71
CA LYS A 156 12.11 3.77 -10.42
C LYS A 156 10.96 2.88 -9.98
N VAL A 157 10.65 1.88 -10.79
CA VAL A 157 9.51 0.99 -10.59
C VAL A 157 10.00 -0.43 -10.39
N TYR A 158 9.56 -1.06 -9.30
CA TYR A 158 9.80 -2.46 -8.99
C TYR A 158 8.50 -3.22 -9.13
N ARG A 159 8.55 -4.38 -9.77
CA ARG A 159 7.38 -5.24 -9.96
C ARG A 159 7.37 -6.38 -8.94
N ALA A 160 6.17 -6.79 -8.56
CA ALA A 160 5.97 -7.95 -7.70
C ALA A 160 4.73 -8.72 -8.16
N GLN A 161 4.72 -10.03 -7.96
CA GLN A 161 3.61 -10.91 -8.32
C GLN A 161 2.84 -11.39 -7.10
N HIS A 162 3.47 -11.39 -5.93
CA HIS A 162 2.92 -11.92 -4.70
C HIS A 162 3.38 -11.10 -3.50
N LEU A 163 2.59 -11.11 -2.42
CA LEU A 163 2.95 -10.43 -1.17
C LEU A 163 4.34 -10.84 -0.68
N LEU A 164 4.69 -12.13 -0.77
CA LEU A 164 5.99 -12.64 -0.34
C LEU A 164 7.16 -12.02 -1.13
N ASP A 165 6.97 -11.71 -2.40
CA ASP A 165 8.01 -11.05 -3.20
C ASP A 165 8.40 -9.72 -2.59
N VAL A 166 7.41 -9.00 -2.06
CA VAL A 166 7.63 -7.71 -1.39
C VAL A 166 8.24 -7.91 -0.01
N VAL A 167 7.66 -8.79 0.79
CA VAL A 167 8.08 -9.03 2.18
C VAL A 167 9.53 -9.48 2.26
N GLN A 168 9.99 -10.30 1.32
CA GLN A 168 11.37 -10.80 1.29
C GLN A 168 12.42 -9.68 1.07
N GLN A 169 12.01 -8.52 0.60
CA GLN A 169 12.91 -7.38 0.40
C GLN A 169 13.01 -6.48 1.64
N PHE A 170 12.17 -6.68 2.60
CA PHE A 170 12.08 -5.86 3.81
C PHE A 170 12.04 -6.74 5.07
#